data_10257b9eb2bc964edd125eaec1a5c384
#
_entry.id   10257b9eb2bc964edd125eaec1a5c384
#
_cell.length_a   1.000
_cell.length_b   1.000
_cell.length_c   1.000
_cell.angle_alpha   90.00
_cell.angle_beta   90.00
_cell.angle_gamma   90.00
#
_symmetry.space_group_name_H-M   'P 1'
#
loop_
_entity.id
_entity.type
_entity.pdbx_description
1 polymer ?
#
loop_
_entity_poly.entity_id
_entity_poly.type
_entity_poly.pdbx_seq_one_letter_code
_entity_poly.pdbx_strand_id
1 'polypeptide(L)'
;MITYTEAEILNSPYTNYVQIPYDELHNHTFWEIFLILTGQCTHTVNGATTNLTAGTVCFLRPIKDKHFFAHKQGSEEYRHRDIYVTDSDMQKWCNMISPTLYDELLEPSTPITFPVSTSTLRYIEEMLNSPNFQSANFAQSMKTIHFSISIDLLTAHQLTKIPPACPTWLNDFVGELKKPENFLFSIEELTAKLPYSHGYICREFKKYFNQTIIEFFNEQKINQASFLLMNTNLKILNISNIVGYSSPKNFINQFTKRFSISPSAWRAKNQFASKK
;
A
#
# COMPACT_ATOMS: atom_id res chain seq x y z
N MET A 1 -21.69 25.22 11.65
CA MET A 1 -20.98 24.05 11.10
C MET A 1 -21.43 23.87 9.66
N ILE A 2 -20.52 23.82 8.74
CA ILE A 2 -20.75 23.67 7.31
C ILE A 2 -20.61 22.19 6.96
N THR A 3 -21.43 21.68 6.03
CA THR A 3 -21.30 20.33 5.47
C THR A 3 -21.12 20.45 3.96
N TYR A 4 -19.98 19.97 3.46
CA TYR A 4 -19.70 19.89 2.03
C TYR A 4 -20.18 18.55 1.48
N THR A 5 -20.72 18.55 0.27
CA THR A 5 -21.38 17.38 -0.33
C THR A 5 -20.60 16.80 -1.50
N GLU A 6 -20.82 15.52 -1.81
CA GLU A 6 -20.23 14.90 -3.01
C GLU A 6 -20.59 15.67 -4.29
N ALA A 7 -21.76 16.27 -4.37
CA ALA A 7 -22.17 17.07 -5.54
C ALA A 7 -21.22 18.26 -5.80
N GLU A 8 -20.65 18.84 -4.74
CA GLU A 8 -19.71 19.97 -4.86
C GLU A 8 -18.37 19.51 -5.43
N ILE A 9 -17.87 18.31 -5.08
CA ILE A 9 -16.63 17.78 -5.65
C ILE A 9 -16.82 17.20 -7.06
N LEU A 10 -18.00 16.67 -7.38
CA LEU A 10 -18.31 16.13 -8.71
C LEU A 10 -18.52 17.23 -9.75
N ASN A 11 -19.06 18.40 -9.34
CA ASN A 11 -19.27 19.55 -10.20
C ASN A 11 -18.03 20.46 -10.31
N SER A 12 -17.10 20.38 -9.39
CA SER A 12 -15.79 21.01 -9.51
C SER A 12 -14.88 20.05 -10.28
N PRO A 13 -14.39 20.39 -11.49
CA PRO A 13 -13.51 19.49 -12.24
C PRO A 13 -12.23 19.32 -11.43
N TYR A 14 -12.15 18.28 -10.60
CA TYR A 14 -10.99 17.79 -9.79
C TYR A 14 -9.85 18.82 -9.59
N THR A 15 -10.19 20.09 -9.61
CA THR A 15 -9.30 21.18 -9.28
C THR A 15 -9.23 21.19 -7.76
N ASN A 16 -8.06 21.10 -7.21
CA ASN A 16 -7.68 21.21 -5.80
C ASN A 16 -8.09 22.56 -5.15
N TYR A 17 -9.18 23.16 -5.58
CA TYR A 17 -9.60 24.53 -5.24
C TYR A 17 -11.09 24.65 -4.93
N VAL A 18 -11.65 23.71 -4.19
CA VAL A 18 -12.64 24.17 -3.24
C VAL A 18 -11.80 24.82 -2.14
N GLN A 19 -11.76 26.16 -2.08
CA GLN A 19 -11.24 26.86 -0.91
C GLN A 19 -12.23 26.62 0.23
N ILE A 20 -12.11 25.44 0.85
CA ILE A 20 -12.76 25.20 2.13
C ILE A 20 -12.01 26.09 3.11
N PRO A 21 -12.66 27.00 3.85
CA PRO A 21 -12.02 27.73 4.92
C PRO A 21 -11.50 26.70 5.94
N TYR A 22 -10.18 26.47 5.95
CA TYR A 22 -9.55 25.45 6.78
C TYR A 22 -9.65 25.71 8.27
N ASP A 23 -9.92 26.95 8.67
CA ASP A 23 -10.06 27.45 10.02
C ASP A 23 -11.50 27.35 10.59
N GLU A 24 -12.49 27.01 9.76
CA GLU A 24 -13.87 26.81 10.20
C GLU A 24 -14.22 25.34 10.40
N LEU A 25 -14.95 25.05 11.47
CA LEU A 25 -15.43 23.70 11.79
C LEU A 25 -16.42 23.21 10.72
N HIS A 26 -16.06 22.16 10.01
CA HIS A 26 -16.85 21.57 8.93
C HIS A 26 -16.77 20.03 8.92
N ASN A 27 -17.56 19.41 8.07
CA ASN A 27 -17.47 18.00 7.67
C ASN A 27 -17.90 17.83 6.22
N HIS A 28 -17.78 16.63 5.68
CA HIS A 28 -18.12 16.31 4.30
C HIS A 28 -18.98 15.05 4.20
N THR A 29 -19.65 14.85 3.04
CA THR A 29 -20.30 13.56 2.70
C THR A 29 -19.38 12.63 1.92
N PHE A 30 -18.13 13.01 1.71
CA PHE A 30 -17.09 12.30 0.97
C PHE A 30 -15.84 12.09 1.84
N TRP A 31 -14.92 11.23 1.42
CA TRP A 31 -13.62 11.06 2.03
C TRP A 31 -12.68 12.18 1.59
N GLU A 32 -11.94 12.71 2.55
CA GLU A 32 -10.82 13.58 2.29
C GLU A 32 -9.52 12.91 2.72
N ILE A 33 -8.56 12.82 1.78
CA ILE A 33 -7.19 12.40 2.09
C ILE A 33 -6.35 13.67 2.15
N PHE A 34 -6.01 14.07 3.36
CA PHE A 34 -5.22 15.27 3.63
C PHE A 34 -3.74 14.91 3.76
N LEU A 35 -2.86 15.63 3.08
CA LEU A 35 -1.42 15.38 3.04
C LEU A 35 -0.64 16.66 3.28
N ILE A 36 0.18 16.72 4.35
CA ILE A 36 1.09 17.84 4.61
C ILE A 36 2.35 17.68 3.74
N LEU A 37 2.60 18.65 2.87
CA LEU A 37 3.77 18.69 1.99
C LEU A 37 4.98 19.36 2.66
N THR A 38 4.77 20.50 3.30
CA THR A 38 5.81 21.27 4.01
C THR A 38 5.23 21.90 5.27
N GLY A 39 6.10 22.24 6.22
CA GLY A 39 5.71 22.94 7.44
C GLY A 39 4.97 22.07 8.45
N GLN A 40 4.14 22.70 9.27
CA GLN A 40 3.33 22.05 10.29
C GLN A 40 2.04 22.82 10.56
N CYS A 41 0.97 22.13 10.91
CA CYS A 41 -0.29 22.73 11.32
C CYS A 41 -0.87 22.00 12.54
N THR A 42 -1.85 22.62 13.20
CA THR A 42 -2.71 21.94 14.14
C THR A 42 -3.98 21.48 13.45
N HIS A 43 -4.40 20.27 13.72
CA HIS A 43 -5.62 19.68 13.20
C HIS A 43 -6.50 19.26 14.36
N THR A 44 -7.70 19.81 14.42
CA THR A 44 -8.69 19.45 15.42
C THR A 44 -9.78 18.63 14.78
N VAL A 45 -10.00 17.42 15.28
CA VAL A 45 -11.04 16.51 14.81
C VAL A 45 -11.86 16.04 16.00
N ASN A 46 -13.17 16.20 15.91
CA ASN A 46 -14.12 15.80 16.96
C ASN A 46 -13.72 16.32 18.36
N GLY A 47 -13.10 17.50 18.42
CA GLY A 47 -12.64 18.15 19.65
C GLY A 47 -11.23 17.74 20.12
N ALA A 48 -10.59 16.75 19.49
CA ALA A 48 -9.22 16.37 19.77
C ALA A 48 -8.25 17.08 18.82
N THR A 49 -7.24 17.77 19.38
CA THR A 49 -6.25 18.52 18.59
C THR A 49 -4.92 17.78 18.52
N THR A 50 -4.36 17.65 17.34
CA THR A 50 -3.05 17.04 17.06
C THR A 50 -2.18 17.98 16.23
N ASN A 51 -0.86 17.87 16.36
CA ASN A 51 0.08 18.56 15.47
C ASN A 51 0.43 17.63 14.32
N LEU A 52 0.24 18.13 13.09
CA LEU A 52 0.63 17.44 11.87
C LEU A 52 1.86 18.11 11.28
N THR A 53 2.79 17.31 10.78
CA THR A 53 4.06 17.77 10.17
C THR A 53 4.17 17.27 8.74
N ALA A 54 5.11 17.84 7.97
CA ALA A 54 5.39 17.38 6.62
C ALA A 54 5.55 15.84 6.56
N GLY A 55 4.94 15.23 5.56
CA GLY A 55 4.87 13.77 5.40
C GLY A 55 3.72 13.09 6.14
N THR A 56 2.86 13.84 6.85
CA THR A 56 1.69 13.25 7.48
C THR A 56 0.53 13.15 6.49
N VAL A 57 -0.07 11.96 6.42
CA VAL A 57 -1.32 11.67 5.72
C VAL A 57 -2.42 11.44 6.75
N CYS A 58 -3.61 11.97 6.49
CA CYS A 58 -4.80 11.76 7.31
C CYS A 58 -5.98 11.39 6.41
N PHE A 59 -6.72 10.33 6.78
CA PHE A 59 -7.98 9.95 6.13
C PHE A 59 -9.15 10.48 6.96
N LEU A 60 -9.86 11.47 6.42
CA LEU A 60 -11.07 12.04 7.03
C LEU A 60 -12.31 11.36 6.46
N ARG A 61 -13.18 10.89 7.37
CA ARG A 61 -14.32 10.04 7.03
C ARG A 61 -15.57 10.85 6.78
N PRO A 62 -16.42 10.46 5.84
CA PRO A 62 -17.68 11.10 5.58
C PRO A 62 -18.51 11.25 6.87
N ILE A 63 -19.09 12.43 7.09
CA ILE A 63 -20.00 12.78 8.18
C ILE A 63 -19.43 12.60 9.60
N LYS A 64 -18.61 11.55 9.80
CA LYS A 64 -18.09 11.14 11.11
C LYS A 64 -17.07 12.14 11.67
N ASP A 65 -16.21 12.70 10.81
CA ASP A 65 -15.14 13.60 11.22
C ASP A 65 -15.53 15.06 11.03
N LYS A 66 -15.74 15.74 12.14
CA LYS A 66 -15.92 17.19 12.20
C LYS A 66 -14.59 17.82 12.52
N HIS A 67 -14.04 18.60 11.62
CA HIS A 67 -12.66 19.04 11.74
C HIS A 67 -12.44 20.48 11.25
N PHE A 68 -11.27 20.99 11.62
CA PHE A 68 -10.68 22.21 11.06
C PHE A 68 -9.18 22.19 11.25
N PHE A 69 -8.47 22.95 10.42
CA PHE A 69 -7.04 23.13 10.51
C PHE A 69 -6.72 24.54 10.99
N ALA A 70 -5.67 24.69 11.78
CA ALA A 70 -5.19 25.98 12.18
C ALA A 70 -3.68 26.10 11.98
N HIS A 71 -3.26 27.27 11.52
CA HIS A 71 -1.84 27.60 11.43
C HIS A 71 -1.28 27.73 12.85
N LYS A 72 -0.15 27.07 13.13
CA LYS A 72 0.51 27.20 14.42
C LYS A 72 1.22 28.54 14.47
N GLN A 73 0.79 29.41 15.36
CA GLN A 73 1.38 30.75 15.53
C GLN A 73 2.90 30.67 15.77
N GLY A 74 3.68 31.38 14.94
CA GLY A 74 5.16 31.38 15.02
C GLY A 74 5.85 30.23 14.28
N SER A 75 5.12 29.38 13.53
CA SER A 75 5.70 28.38 12.63
C SER A 75 5.76 28.90 11.18
N GLU A 76 6.62 28.26 10.34
CA GLU A 76 6.59 28.47 8.90
C GLU A 76 5.22 28.11 8.32
N GLU A 77 4.83 28.77 7.23
CA GLU A 77 3.61 28.48 6.51
C GLU A 77 3.62 27.02 6.03
N TYR A 78 2.54 26.28 6.29
CA TYR A 78 2.43 24.91 5.83
C TYR A 78 1.74 24.83 4.46
N ARG A 79 2.16 23.89 3.64
CA ARG A 79 1.48 23.52 2.39
C ARG A 79 0.93 22.11 2.52
N HIS A 80 -0.25 21.92 2.00
CA HIS A 80 -0.95 20.63 1.99
C HIS A 80 -1.56 20.35 0.62
N ARG A 81 -2.03 19.13 0.46
CA ARG A 81 -2.87 18.68 -0.65
C ARG A 81 -4.03 17.87 -0.09
N ASP A 82 -5.19 18.12 -0.68
CA ASP A 82 -6.40 17.36 -0.41
C ASP A 82 -6.77 16.56 -1.63
N ILE A 83 -7.15 15.32 -1.42
CA ILE A 83 -7.71 14.42 -2.43
C ILE A 83 -9.09 14.03 -1.95
N TYR A 84 -10.09 14.43 -2.69
CA TYR A 84 -11.48 14.12 -2.38
C TYR A 84 -11.90 12.86 -3.13
N VAL A 85 -12.54 11.94 -2.40
CA VAL A 85 -12.94 10.63 -2.91
C VAL A 85 -14.39 10.37 -2.50
N THR A 86 -15.23 9.99 -3.47
CA THR A 86 -16.61 9.59 -3.14
C THR A 86 -16.60 8.35 -2.25
N ASP A 87 -17.61 8.20 -1.42
CA ASP A 87 -17.70 7.04 -0.53
C ASP A 87 -17.74 5.72 -1.33
N SER A 88 -18.47 5.71 -2.45
CA SER A 88 -18.55 4.56 -3.36
C SER A 88 -17.19 4.17 -3.97
N ASP A 89 -16.36 5.15 -4.35
CA ASP A 89 -15.05 4.85 -4.93
C ASP A 89 -14.07 4.41 -3.85
N MET A 90 -14.09 5.02 -2.67
CA MET A 90 -13.27 4.59 -1.53
C MET A 90 -13.56 3.13 -1.17
N GLN A 91 -14.83 2.73 -1.08
CA GLN A 91 -15.22 1.36 -0.80
C GLN A 91 -14.70 0.38 -1.86
N LYS A 92 -14.82 0.73 -3.14
CA LYS A 92 -14.27 -0.10 -4.24
C LYS A 92 -12.75 -0.24 -4.12
N TRP A 93 -12.05 0.86 -3.87
CA TRP A 93 -10.59 0.86 -3.80
C TRP A 93 -10.08 0.08 -2.59
N CYS A 94 -10.70 0.25 -1.43
CA CYS A 94 -10.38 -0.55 -0.25
C CYS A 94 -10.56 -2.04 -0.51
N ASN A 95 -11.69 -2.45 -1.14
CA ASN A 95 -11.97 -3.84 -1.45
C ASN A 95 -10.99 -4.47 -2.46
N MET A 96 -10.36 -3.67 -3.32
CA MET A 96 -9.29 -4.14 -4.21
C MET A 96 -8.01 -4.52 -3.44
N ILE A 97 -7.77 -3.89 -2.29
CA ILE A 97 -6.58 -4.10 -1.44
C ILE A 97 -6.86 -5.19 -0.39
N SER A 98 -7.95 -5.03 0.36
CA SER A 98 -8.40 -5.96 1.40
C SER A 98 -9.91 -5.84 1.61
N PRO A 99 -10.64 -6.98 1.76
CA PRO A 99 -12.09 -6.96 2.00
C PRO A 99 -12.50 -6.25 3.31
N THR A 100 -11.60 -6.12 4.26
CA THR A 100 -11.85 -5.50 5.58
C THR A 100 -11.36 -4.07 5.68
N LEU A 101 -10.59 -3.58 4.70
CA LEU A 101 -9.91 -2.28 4.81
C LEU A 101 -10.88 -1.12 4.98
N TYR A 102 -12.00 -1.11 4.25
CA TYR A 102 -12.99 -0.06 4.34
C TYR A 102 -13.58 0.06 5.76
N ASP A 103 -14.00 -1.06 6.35
CA ASP A 103 -14.53 -1.11 7.71
C ASP A 103 -13.46 -0.70 8.74
N GLU A 104 -12.22 -1.16 8.54
CA GLU A 104 -11.08 -0.80 9.38
C GLU A 104 -10.75 0.71 9.36
N LEU A 105 -11.02 1.40 8.26
CA LEU A 105 -10.87 2.86 8.17
C LEU A 105 -12.01 3.57 8.91
N LEU A 106 -13.22 3.00 8.95
CA LEU A 106 -14.38 3.58 9.61
C LEU A 106 -14.42 3.34 11.13
N GLU A 107 -13.84 2.22 11.61
CA GLU A 107 -13.97 1.77 13.00
C GLU A 107 -13.36 2.74 14.04
N PRO A 108 -12.12 3.27 13.88
CA PRO A 108 -11.45 4.05 14.90
C PRO A 108 -12.27 5.28 15.36
N SER A 109 -12.10 5.68 16.62
CA SER A 109 -12.72 6.90 17.18
C SER A 109 -12.13 8.17 16.59
N THR A 110 -10.87 8.13 16.14
CA THR A 110 -10.13 9.22 15.50
C THR A 110 -9.77 8.86 14.07
N PRO A 111 -9.58 9.84 13.16
CA PRO A 111 -9.09 9.59 11.82
C PRO A 111 -7.76 8.86 11.81
N ILE A 112 -7.58 8.01 10.80
CA ILE A 112 -6.30 7.32 10.61
C ILE A 112 -5.28 8.31 10.10
N THR A 113 -4.15 8.41 10.82
CA THR A 113 -3.04 9.30 10.50
C THR A 113 -1.74 8.51 10.50
N PHE A 114 -0.92 8.65 9.47
CA PHE A 114 0.35 7.94 9.34
C PHE A 114 1.38 8.73 8.54
N PRO A 115 2.70 8.47 8.74
CA PRO A 115 3.74 9.14 7.99
C PRO A 115 4.00 8.46 6.64
N VAL A 116 4.38 9.26 5.64
CA VAL A 116 4.95 8.79 4.38
C VAL A 116 6.36 9.34 4.18
N SER A 117 7.14 8.67 3.34
CA SER A 117 8.53 9.07 3.07
C SER A 117 8.61 10.35 2.23
N THR A 118 9.73 11.06 2.32
CA THR A 118 10.02 12.22 1.47
C THR A 118 9.99 11.87 -0.03
N SER A 119 10.40 10.66 -0.40
CA SER A 119 10.32 10.19 -1.79
C SER A 119 8.86 10.02 -2.26
N THR A 120 7.99 9.52 -1.39
CA THR A 120 6.55 9.42 -1.67
C THR A 120 5.92 10.80 -1.84
N LEU A 121 6.28 11.77 -0.98
CA LEU A 121 5.81 13.14 -1.11
C LEU A 121 6.20 13.76 -2.46
N ARG A 122 7.47 13.63 -2.84
CA ARG A 122 7.97 14.14 -4.11
C ARG A 122 7.24 13.52 -5.30
N TYR A 123 7.07 12.20 -5.28
CA TYR A 123 6.32 11.48 -6.31
C TYR A 123 4.87 12.00 -6.44
N ILE A 124 4.18 12.22 -5.33
CA ILE A 124 2.82 12.77 -5.32
C ILE A 124 2.79 14.18 -5.90
N GLU A 125 3.73 15.05 -5.49
CA GLU A 125 3.82 16.41 -6.02
C GLU A 125 4.10 16.41 -7.53
N GLU A 126 5.01 15.56 -8.00
CA GLU A 126 5.33 15.43 -9.44
C GLU A 126 4.12 14.96 -10.23
N MET A 127 3.37 13.99 -9.73
CA MET A 127 2.12 13.53 -10.37
C MET A 127 1.08 14.64 -10.44
N LEU A 128 0.85 15.37 -9.35
CA LEU A 128 -0.16 16.42 -9.28
C LEU A 128 0.20 17.66 -10.09
N ASN A 129 1.50 17.90 -10.35
CA ASN A 129 2.00 19.05 -11.10
C ASN A 129 2.42 18.71 -12.53
N SER A 130 2.18 17.50 -13.03
CA SER A 130 2.60 17.08 -14.36
C SER A 130 1.97 17.92 -15.48
N PRO A 131 2.76 18.53 -16.39
CA PRO A 131 2.25 19.40 -17.46
C PRO A 131 1.38 18.70 -18.49
N ASN A 132 1.39 17.36 -18.55
CA ASN A 132 0.58 16.59 -19.50
C ASN A 132 -0.93 16.60 -19.21
N PHE A 133 -1.37 17.19 -18.09
CA PHE A 133 -2.76 17.23 -17.63
C PHE A 133 -3.53 18.49 -18.03
N GLN A 134 -2.97 19.37 -18.84
CA GLN A 134 -3.64 20.59 -19.34
C GLN A 134 -4.47 20.34 -20.63
N SER A 135 -4.76 19.08 -20.97
CA SER A 135 -5.51 18.71 -22.17
C SER A 135 -7.03 18.69 -21.99
N ALA A 136 -7.79 18.55 -23.09
CA ALA A 136 -9.26 18.45 -23.11
C ALA A 136 -9.82 17.31 -22.21
N ASN A 137 -9.00 16.36 -21.77
CA ASN A 137 -9.34 15.26 -20.88
C ASN A 137 -8.82 15.47 -19.43
N PHE A 138 -8.60 16.71 -19.02
CA PHE A 138 -8.02 17.06 -17.72
C PHE A 138 -8.73 16.38 -16.54
N ALA A 139 -10.08 16.44 -16.51
CA ALA A 139 -10.87 15.85 -15.42
C ALA A 139 -10.65 14.32 -15.32
N GLN A 140 -10.63 13.62 -16.44
CA GLN A 140 -10.38 12.15 -16.47
C GLN A 140 -8.96 11.81 -16.03
N SER A 141 -7.99 12.62 -16.44
CA SER A 141 -6.58 12.45 -16.06
C SER A 141 -6.39 12.67 -14.56
N MET A 142 -6.97 13.72 -13.99
CA MET A 142 -6.92 13.99 -12.56
C MET A 142 -7.60 12.87 -11.74
N LYS A 143 -8.73 12.34 -12.22
CA LYS A 143 -9.39 11.19 -11.60
C LYS A 143 -8.46 9.98 -11.53
N THR A 144 -7.72 9.70 -12.61
CA THR A 144 -6.76 8.61 -12.68
C THR A 144 -5.58 8.81 -11.70
N ILE A 145 -5.09 10.06 -11.58
CA ILE A 145 -4.03 10.40 -10.63
C ILE A 145 -4.50 10.24 -9.19
N HIS A 146 -5.66 10.81 -8.86
CA HIS A 146 -6.23 10.69 -7.51
C HIS A 146 -6.45 9.23 -7.15
N PHE A 147 -6.92 8.39 -8.09
CA PHE A 147 -7.00 6.94 -7.91
C PHE A 147 -5.63 6.33 -7.59
N SER A 148 -4.61 6.59 -8.43
CA SER A 148 -3.25 6.04 -8.23
C SER A 148 -2.66 6.44 -6.88
N ILE A 149 -2.71 7.73 -6.54
CA ILE A 149 -2.20 8.22 -5.26
C ILE A 149 -2.98 7.61 -4.09
N SER A 150 -4.31 7.51 -4.19
CA SER A 150 -5.12 6.94 -3.11
C SER A 150 -4.83 5.46 -2.89
N ILE A 151 -4.65 4.67 -3.96
CA ILE A 151 -4.23 3.26 -3.86
C ILE A 151 -2.87 3.14 -3.20
N ASP A 152 -1.90 3.97 -3.59
CA ASP A 152 -0.56 3.97 -2.98
C ASP A 152 -0.63 4.30 -1.49
N LEU A 153 -1.42 5.32 -1.09
CA LEU A 153 -1.57 5.73 0.30
C LEU A 153 -2.33 4.68 1.14
N LEU A 154 -3.39 4.08 0.60
CA LEU A 154 -4.12 2.99 1.26
C LEU A 154 -3.22 1.76 1.46
N THR A 155 -2.41 1.43 0.46
CA THR A 155 -1.42 0.35 0.55
C THR A 155 -0.36 0.67 1.58
N ALA A 156 0.17 1.91 1.59
CA ALA A 156 1.14 2.36 2.60
C ALA A 156 0.54 2.27 4.01
N HIS A 157 -0.73 2.65 4.20
CA HIS A 157 -1.42 2.50 5.48
C HIS A 157 -1.50 1.03 5.92
N GLN A 158 -1.83 0.09 5.03
CA GLN A 158 -1.80 -1.34 5.36
C GLN A 158 -0.40 -1.81 5.79
N LEU A 159 0.64 -1.29 5.15
CA LEU A 159 2.03 -1.61 5.52
C LEU A 159 2.43 -1.03 6.89
N THR A 160 1.81 0.08 7.35
CA THR A 160 2.07 0.61 8.72
C THR A 160 1.45 -0.25 9.82
N LYS A 161 0.49 -1.11 9.51
CA LYS A 161 -0.07 -2.10 10.44
C LYS A 161 0.90 -3.25 10.73
N ILE A 162 1.98 -3.36 9.97
CA ILE A 162 3.14 -4.14 10.38
C ILE A 162 3.62 -3.54 11.71
N PRO A 163 3.73 -4.35 12.78
CA PRO A 163 4.05 -3.83 14.12
C PRO A 163 5.25 -2.88 14.06
N PRO A 164 5.25 -1.77 14.82
CA PRO A 164 6.35 -0.83 14.78
C PRO A 164 7.65 -1.57 15.11
N ALA A 165 8.64 -1.37 14.24
CA ALA A 165 9.98 -1.90 14.33
C ALA A 165 10.10 -3.43 14.22
N CYS A 166 9.74 -3.98 13.05
CA CYS A 166 10.45 -5.16 12.60
C CYS A 166 11.96 -4.84 12.66
N PRO A 167 12.77 -5.57 13.44
CA PRO A 167 14.19 -5.29 13.54
C PRO A 167 14.84 -5.21 12.17
N THR A 168 15.74 -4.25 11.94
CA THR A 168 16.39 -4.06 10.63
C THR A 168 16.97 -5.37 10.09
N TRP A 169 17.64 -6.14 10.96
CA TRP A 169 18.18 -7.45 10.58
C TRP A 169 17.12 -8.42 10.06
N LEU A 170 15.89 -8.35 10.58
CA LEU A 170 14.79 -9.24 10.17
C LEU A 170 14.20 -8.79 8.83
N ASN A 171 14.10 -7.49 8.59
CA ASN A 171 13.74 -6.94 7.27
C ASN A 171 14.79 -7.28 6.21
N ASP A 172 16.07 -7.15 6.56
CA ASP A 172 17.19 -7.53 5.67
C ASP A 172 17.12 -9.02 5.34
N PHE A 173 16.87 -9.85 6.35
CA PHE A 173 16.70 -11.30 6.16
C PHE A 173 15.50 -11.64 5.26
N VAL A 174 14.37 -10.95 5.41
CA VAL A 174 13.24 -11.08 4.48
C VAL A 174 13.63 -10.67 3.06
N GLY A 175 14.44 -9.63 2.92
CA GLY A 175 15.04 -9.25 1.64
C GLY A 175 15.84 -10.40 1.03
N GLU A 176 16.68 -11.07 1.83
CA GLU A 176 17.45 -12.24 1.38
C GLU A 176 16.54 -13.41 0.97
N LEU A 177 15.47 -13.69 1.73
CA LEU A 177 14.52 -14.75 1.39
C LEU A 177 13.76 -14.53 0.06
N LYS A 178 13.68 -13.30 -0.41
CA LYS A 178 13.02 -12.94 -1.69
C LYS A 178 13.93 -13.09 -2.91
N LYS A 179 15.24 -13.19 -2.70
CA LYS A 179 16.22 -13.26 -3.80
C LYS A 179 16.24 -14.64 -4.44
N PRO A 180 16.02 -14.74 -5.77
CA PRO A 180 16.02 -16.04 -6.47
C PRO A 180 17.32 -16.84 -6.30
N GLU A 181 18.48 -16.18 -6.20
CA GLU A 181 19.76 -16.82 -5.97
C GLU A 181 19.85 -17.58 -4.64
N ASN A 182 19.00 -17.20 -3.67
CA ASN A 182 18.95 -17.85 -2.37
C ASN A 182 18.00 -19.06 -2.32
N PHE A 183 17.23 -19.32 -3.36
CA PHE A 183 16.26 -20.41 -3.37
C PHE A 183 16.87 -21.82 -3.36
N LEU A 184 18.13 -21.93 -3.69
CA LEU A 184 18.86 -23.18 -3.65
C LEU A 184 19.39 -23.54 -2.24
N PHE A 185 19.40 -22.58 -1.32
CA PHE A 185 19.84 -22.80 0.06
C PHE A 185 18.68 -23.29 0.94
N SER A 186 19.03 -24.05 1.97
CA SER A 186 18.09 -24.40 3.04
C SER A 186 17.85 -23.21 3.98
N ILE A 187 16.78 -23.25 4.75
CA ILE A 187 16.51 -22.22 5.76
C ILE A 187 17.58 -22.21 6.83
N GLU A 188 18.10 -23.38 7.20
CA GLU A 188 19.19 -23.54 8.16
C GLU A 188 20.46 -22.81 7.69
N GLU A 189 20.82 -22.97 6.41
CA GLU A 189 21.99 -22.29 5.81
C GLU A 189 21.79 -20.77 5.77
N LEU A 190 20.59 -20.30 5.47
CA LEU A 190 20.28 -18.87 5.44
C LEU A 190 20.25 -18.25 6.84
N THR A 191 19.67 -18.94 7.81
CA THR A 191 19.62 -18.46 9.21
C THR A 191 20.96 -18.53 9.91
N ALA A 192 21.85 -19.48 9.52
CA ALA A 192 23.21 -19.58 10.07
C ALA A 192 24.09 -18.35 9.76
N LYS A 193 23.74 -17.54 8.77
CA LYS A 193 24.43 -16.28 8.46
C LYS A 193 24.09 -15.14 9.43
N LEU A 194 23.07 -15.30 10.27
CA LEU A 194 22.62 -14.31 11.21
C LEU A 194 23.23 -14.53 12.60
N PRO A 195 23.52 -13.47 13.39
CA PRO A 195 24.10 -13.57 14.72
C PRO A 195 23.09 -13.99 15.81
N TYR A 196 22.07 -14.76 15.45
CA TYR A 196 20.98 -15.17 16.33
C TYR A 196 20.75 -16.68 16.25
N SER A 197 20.21 -17.27 17.32
CA SER A 197 19.82 -18.68 17.27
C SER A 197 18.63 -18.90 16.32
N HIS A 198 18.60 -20.06 15.65
CA HIS A 198 17.51 -20.42 14.74
C HIS A 198 16.13 -20.31 15.41
N GLY A 199 15.99 -20.75 16.66
CA GLY A 199 14.74 -20.66 17.41
C GLY A 199 14.30 -19.21 17.69
N TYR A 200 15.24 -18.31 17.95
CA TYR A 200 14.95 -16.88 18.10
C TYR A 200 14.46 -16.28 16.77
N ILE A 201 15.17 -16.56 15.67
CA ILE A 201 14.81 -16.07 14.34
C ILE A 201 13.39 -16.54 13.96
N CYS A 202 13.08 -17.83 14.14
CA CYS A 202 11.75 -18.38 13.84
C CYS A 202 10.63 -17.72 14.65
N ARG A 203 10.87 -17.46 15.95
CA ARG A 203 9.89 -16.82 16.83
C ARG A 203 9.65 -15.39 16.43
N GLU A 204 10.71 -14.60 16.22
CA GLU A 204 10.58 -13.21 15.77
C GLU A 204 9.94 -13.13 14.39
N PHE A 205 10.33 -13.99 13.45
CA PHE A 205 9.72 -14.04 12.12
C PHE A 205 8.20 -14.28 12.21
N LYS A 206 7.77 -15.29 12.96
CA LYS A 206 6.34 -15.60 13.15
C LYS A 206 5.59 -14.45 13.82
N LYS A 207 6.21 -13.77 14.80
CA LYS A 207 5.64 -12.61 15.50
C LYS A 207 5.36 -11.44 14.55
N TYR A 208 6.30 -11.14 13.62
CA TYR A 208 6.18 -9.98 12.74
C TYR A 208 5.45 -10.27 11.43
N PHE A 209 5.51 -11.51 10.92
CA PHE A 209 4.94 -11.87 9.62
C PHE A 209 3.74 -12.83 9.71
N ASN A 210 3.32 -13.21 10.91
CA ASN A 210 2.20 -14.10 11.20
C ASN A 210 2.23 -15.44 10.44
N GLN A 211 3.40 -15.86 9.97
CA GLN A 211 3.66 -17.12 9.27
C GLN A 211 5.06 -17.63 9.57
N THR A 212 5.34 -18.88 9.29
CA THR A 212 6.69 -19.44 9.47
C THR A 212 7.63 -19.01 8.33
N ILE A 213 8.95 -19.02 8.59
CA ILE A 213 9.98 -18.75 7.56
C ILE A 213 9.81 -19.70 6.37
N ILE A 214 9.54 -20.99 6.65
CA ILE A 214 9.36 -22.04 5.63
C ILE A 214 8.16 -21.73 4.73
N GLU A 215 7.02 -21.35 5.31
CA GLU A 215 5.81 -20.98 4.55
C GLU A 215 6.09 -19.77 3.67
N PHE A 216 6.67 -18.71 4.24
CA PHE A 216 7.06 -17.53 3.50
C PHE A 216 8.01 -17.85 2.34
N PHE A 217 9.09 -18.59 2.62
CA PHE A 217 10.10 -18.93 1.63
C PHE A 217 9.55 -19.80 0.49
N ASN A 218 8.71 -20.77 0.82
CA ASN A 218 8.01 -21.58 -0.18
C ASN A 218 7.08 -20.71 -1.04
N GLU A 219 6.39 -19.73 -0.46
CA GLU A 219 5.57 -18.78 -1.21
C GLU A 219 6.41 -17.99 -2.22
N GLN A 220 7.59 -17.47 -1.82
CA GLN A 220 8.49 -16.76 -2.75
C GLN A 220 8.95 -17.66 -3.89
N LYS A 221 9.34 -18.92 -3.60
CA LYS A 221 9.71 -19.91 -4.61
C LYS A 221 8.59 -20.18 -5.61
N ILE A 222 7.35 -20.32 -5.13
CA ILE A 222 6.18 -20.58 -5.97
C ILE A 222 5.80 -19.34 -6.79
N ASN A 223 5.92 -18.14 -6.24
CA ASN A 223 5.69 -16.89 -6.97
C ASN A 223 6.73 -16.74 -8.11
N GLN A 224 8.00 -17.02 -7.86
CA GLN A 224 9.03 -17.02 -8.89
C GLN A 224 8.75 -18.08 -9.97
N ALA A 225 8.31 -19.27 -9.57
CA ALA A 225 7.94 -20.33 -10.52
C ALA A 225 6.78 -19.89 -11.42
N SER A 226 5.74 -19.23 -10.88
CA SER A 226 4.62 -18.71 -11.67
C SER A 226 5.09 -17.67 -12.70
N PHE A 227 6.01 -16.79 -12.31
CA PHE A 227 6.64 -15.83 -13.23
C PHE A 227 7.40 -16.53 -14.36
N LEU A 228 8.23 -17.54 -14.05
CA LEU A 228 8.97 -18.31 -15.05
C LEU A 228 8.05 -19.09 -15.99
N LEU A 229 6.96 -19.64 -15.47
CA LEU A 229 5.95 -20.35 -16.28
C LEU A 229 5.26 -19.43 -17.30
N MET A 230 4.99 -18.17 -16.94
CA MET A 230 4.36 -17.19 -17.84
C MET A 230 5.33 -16.65 -18.88
N ASN A 231 6.60 -16.44 -18.50
CA ASN A 231 7.54 -15.67 -19.32
C ASN A 231 8.58 -16.51 -20.05
N THR A 232 8.59 -17.85 -19.83
CA THR A 232 9.58 -18.74 -20.47
C THR A 232 8.97 -20.04 -20.95
N ASN A 233 9.68 -20.72 -21.88
CA ASN A 233 9.34 -22.06 -22.37
C ASN A 233 10.12 -23.18 -21.63
N LEU A 234 10.72 -22.87 -20.48
CA LEU A 234 11.46 -23.85 -19.68
C LEU A 234 10.57 -25.05 -19.30
N LYS A 235 11.13 -26.25 -19.33
CA LYS A 235 10.42 -27.44 -18.85
C LYS A 235 10.06 -27.30 -17.36
N ILE A 236 8.94 -27.86 -16.95
CA ILE A 236 8.48 -27.81 -15.56
C ILE A 236 9.54 -28.31 -14.59
N LEU A 237 10.27 -29.38 -14.98
CA LEU A 237 11.39 -29.90 -14.22
C LEU A 237 12.50 -28.85 -14.01
N ASN A 238 12.87 -28.12 -15.05
CA ASN A 238 13.91 -27.11 -14.96
C ASN A 238 13.47 -25.95 -14.05
N ILE A 239 12.20 -25.51 -14.14
CA ILE A 239 11.66 -24.50 -13.24
C ILE A 239 11.70 -24.99 -11.80
N SER A 240 11.26 -26.24 -11.52
CA SER A 240 11.35 -26.85 -10.21
C SER A 240 12.77 -26.78 -9.62
N ASN A 241 13.76 -27.10 -10.43
CA ASN A 241 15.18 -27.04 -10.01
C ASN A 241 15.65 -25.59 -9.77
N ILE A 242 15.31 -24.65 -10.66
CA ILE A 242 15.68 -23.24 -10.54
C ILE A 242 15.14 -22.64 -9.23
N VAL A 243 13.90 -22.97 -8.87
CA VAL A 243 13.30 -22.46 -7.63
C VAL A 243 13.62 -23.35 -6.40
N GLY A 244 14.61 -24.25 -6.51
CA GLY A 244 15.20 -24.98 -5.39
C GLY A 244 14.30 -26.06 -4.78
N TYR A 245 13.51 -26.77 -5.59
CA TYR A 245 12.83 -27.98 -5.17
C TYR A 245 13.63 -29.21 -5.59
N SER A 246 14.03 -30.02 -4.62
CA SER A 246 14.71 -31.31 -4.86
C SER A 246 13.80 -32.39 -5.47
N SER A 247 12.48 -32.23 -5.33
CA SER A 247 11.48 -33.16 -5.85
C SER A 247 10.45 -32.42 -6.71
N PRO A 248 10.36 -32.73 -8.02
CA PRO A 248 9.32 -32.21 -8.90
C PRO A 248 7.89 -32.47 -8.39
N LYS A 249 7.67 -33.62 -7.74
CA LYS A 249 6.40 -33.96 -7.15
C LYS A 249 6.01 -32.99 -6.04
N ASN A 250 6.96 -32.65 -5.16
CA ASN A 250 6.73 -31.68 -4.09
C ASN A 250 6.46 -30.28 -4.67
N PHE A 251 7.22 -29.86 -5.65
CA PHE A 251 6.98 -28.61 -6.39
C PHE A 251 5.54 -28.54 -6.93
N ILE A 252 5.11 -29.58 -7.69
CA ILE A 252 3.76 -29.63 -8.28
C ILE A 252 2.70 -29.54 -7.18
N ASN A 253 2.88 -30.27 -6.08
CA ASN A 253 1.94 -30.25 -4.95
C ASN A 253 1.84 -28.85 -4.32
N GLN A 254 2.96 -28.20 -4.03
CA GLN A 254 2.98 -26.85 -3.44
C GLN A 254 2.41 -25.80 -4.39
N PHE A 255 2.72 -25.90 -5.68
CA PHE A 255 2.18 -25.02 -6.71
C PHE A 255 0.66 -25.19 -6.84
N THR A 256 0.19 -26.43 -6.90
CA THR A 256 -1.25 -26.75 -6.98
C THR A 256 -1.99 -26.31 -5.71
N LYS A 257 -1.37 -26.48 -4.53
CA LYS A 257 -1.93 -25.98 -3.27
C LYS A 257 -2.12 -24.46 -3.31
N ARG A 258 -1.20 -23.71 -3.91
CA ARG A 258 -1.25 -22.24 -3.96
C ARG A 258 -2.22 -21.71 -5.02
N PHE A 259 -2.25 -22.32 -6.20
CA PHE A 259 -2.99 -21.80 -7.36
C PHE A 259 -4.23 -22.64 -7.75
N SER A 260 -4.49 -23.74 -7.05
CA SER A 260 -5.60 -24.69 -7.29
C SER A 260 -5.55 -25.38 -8.67
N ILE A 261 -4.50 -25.19 -9.46
CA ILE A 261 -4.25 -25.84 -10.76
C ILE A 261 -2.78 -26.22 -10.91
N SER A 262 -2.50 -27.23 -11.74
CA SER A 262 -1.12 -27.69 -11.97
C SER A 262 -0.25 -26.61 -12.67
N PRO A 263 1.09 -26.66 -12.53
CA PRO A 263 2.00 -25.76 -13.25
C PRO A 263 1.78 -25.77 -14.78
N SER A 264 1.49 -26.93 -15.36
CA SER A 264 1.23 -27.05 -16.80
C SER A 264 -0.07 -26.38 -17.21
N ALA A 265 -1.14 -26.56 -16.42
CA ALA A 265 -2.42 -25.90 -16.65
C ALA A 265 -2.30 -24.38 -16.44
N TRP A 266 -1.53 -23.95 -15.42
CA TRP A 266 -1.24 -22.54 -15.21
C TRP A 266 -0.54 -21.90 -16.40
N ARG A 267 0.49 -22.55 -16.96
CA ARG A 267 1.17 -22.10 -18.18
C ARG A 267 0.21 -21.97 -19.34
N ALA A 268 -0.56 -23.00 -19.62
CA ALA A 268 -1.52 -22.99 -20.72
C ALA A 268 -2.54 -21.84 -20.65
N LYS A 269 -2.92 -21.48 -19.43
CA LYS A 269 -3.89 -20.39 -19.16
C LYS A 269 -3.28 -18.99 -19.22
N ASN A 270 -2.04 -18.82 -18.74
CA ASN A 270 -1.47 -17.50 -18.42
C ASN A 270 -0.25 -17.14 -19.28
N GLN A 271 0.32 -18.06 -20.03
CA GLN A 271 1.41 -17.73 -20.94
C GLN A 271 0.86 -16.86 -22.06
N PHE A 272 1.38 -15.64 -22.16
CA PHE A 272 1.10 -14.81 -23.34
C PHE A 272 1.62 -15.55 -24.56
N ALA A 273 0.71 -15.92 -25.46
CA ALA A 273 1.08 -16.55 -26.71
C ALA A 273 2.04 -15.61 -27.43
N SER A 274 3.31 -15.98 -27.51
CA SER A 274 4.25 -15.38 -28.45
C SER A 274 3.68 -15.64 -29.82
N LYS A 275 2.86 -14.74 -30.36
CA LYS A 275 2.49 -14.77 -31.75
C LYS A 275 3.79 -14.64 -32.52
N LYS A 276 4.13 -15.71 -33.26
CA LYS A 276 5.16 -15.72 -34.29
C LYS A 276 4.86 -14.68 -35.35
#